data_2ebb7a7d83c64dec2261ec000c4ba0de
#
_entry.id   2ebb7a7d83c64dec2261ec000c4ba0de
#
_cell.length_a   1.000
_cell.length_b   1.000
_cell.length_c   1.000
_cell.angle_alpha   90.00
_cell.angle_beta   90.00
_cell.angle_gamma   90.00
#
_symmetry.space_group_name_H-M   'P 1'
#
loop_
_entity.id
_entity.type
_entity.pdbx_description
1 polymer ?
#
loop_
_entity_poly.entity_id
_entity_poly.type
_entity_poly.pdbx_seq_one_letter_code
_entity_poly.pdbx_strand_id
1 'polypeptide(L)'
;MQKIINGKNLYLKLESESQGFSCTKGWYYRIFLYNGEVVGRIELHPNDSSEYITEGNIGYLIYPLDRGHGYAKEASEVLLKYAYDYLGMKNIRVTMLPNNEASKHVAESLGGTYIEYAKVPKHSKLYGTIEGVLVYNIDLESKKGKSL
;
A
#
# COMPACT_ATOMS: atom_id res chain seq x y z
N MET A 1 7.51 -15.02 -1.47
CA MET A 1 7.17 -13.81 -2.27
C MET A 1 8.10 -13.68 -3.47
N GLN A 2 7.58 -13.24 -4.58
CA GLN A 2 8.36 -13.03 -5.79
C GLN A 2 9.33 -11.86 -5.59
N LYS A 3 10.59 -12.04 -6.03
CA LYS A 3 11.63 -11.03 -5.82
C LYS A 3 11.48 -9.82 -6.73
N ILE A 4 11.00 -10.01 -7.94
CA ILE A 4 10.78 -8.92 -8.90
C ILE A 4 9.37 -9.02 -9.43
N ILE A 5 8.64 -7.90 -9.37
CA ILE A 5 7.30 -7.78 -9.93
C ILE A 5 7.35 -6.66 -10.95
N ASN A 6 7.12 -7.00 -12.22
CA ASN A 6 7.27 -6.05 -13.31
C ASN A 6 5.97 -5.29 -13.60
N GLY A 7 6.08 -3.98 -13.76
CA GLY A 7 5.03 -3.13 -14.28
C GLY A 7 5.41 -2.59 -15.66
N LYS A 8 4.58 -1.70 -16.19
CA LYS A 8 4.81 -1.12 -17.52
C LYS A 8 6.02 -0.18 -17.54
N ASN A 9 6.08 0.75 -16.60
CA ASN A 9 7.11 1.80 -16.55
C ASN A 9 8.10 1.62 -15.40
N LEU A 10 7.81 0.70 -14.50
CA LEU A 10 8.61 0.46 -13.31
C LEU A 10 8.52 -1.00 -12.89
N TYR A 11 9.40 -1.40 -12.00
CA TYR A 11 9.32 -2.71 -11.39
C TYR A 11 9.61 -2.61 -9.88
N LEU A 12 9.14 -3.61 -9.15
CA LEU A 12 9.34 -3.71 -7.71
C LEU A 12 10.37 -4.81 -7.44
N LYS A 13 11.35 -4.49 -6.61
CA LYS A 13 12.37 -5.46 -6.22
C LYS A 13 12.30 -5.68 -4.72
N LEU A 14 12.11 -6.93 -4.31
CA LEU A 14 12.02 -7.29 -2.90
C LEU A 14 13.33 -6.97 -2.19
N GLU A 15 13.23 -6.13 -1.15
CA GLU A 15 14.38 -5.74 -0.34
C GLU A 15 14.45 -6.53 0.95
N SER A 16 13.32 -6.67 1.63
CA SER A 16 13.28 -7.38 2.91
C SER A 16 11.90 -7.92 3.22
N GLU A 17 11.87 -8.87 4.16
CA GLU A 17 10.65 -9.46 4.70
C GLU A 17 10.74 -9.33 6.22
N SER A 18 9.65 -8.93 6.87
CA SER A 18 9.64 -8.64 8.30
C SER A 18 8.34 -9.08 8.94
N GLN A 19 8.41 -9.45 10.23
CA GLN A 19 7.22 -9.68 11.04
C GLN A 19 6.61 -8.35 11.53
N GLY A 20 7.36 -7.25 11.41
CA GLY A 20 6.91 -5.94 11.87
C GLY A 20 6.89 -5.82 13.39
N PHE A 21 6.78 -4.60 13.87
CA PHE A 21 6.69 -4.32 15.31
C PHE A 21 5.31 -4.62 15.87
N SER A 22 4.29 -4.61 15.03
CA SER A 22 2.90 -4.88 15.40
C SER A 22 2.50 -6.32 15.15
N CYS A 23 3.46 -7.21 15.00
CA CYS A 23 3.26 -8.62 14.68
C CYS A 23 2.60 -8.85 13.32
N THR A 24 2.59 -7.84 12.46
CA THR A 24 2.11 -8.00 11.10
C THR A 24 3.27 -8.40 10.21
N LYS A 25 3.06 -9.43 9.39
CA LYS A 25 4.03 -9.82 8.39
C LYS A 25 4.04 -8.79 7.27
N GLY A 26 5.23 -8.43 6.79
CA GLY A 26 5.36 -7.43 5.74
C GLY A 26 6.44 -7.77 4.74
N TRP A 27 6.20 -7.39 3.50
CA TRP A 27 7.18 -7.48 2.42
C TRP A 27 7.46 -6.07 1.92
N TYR A 28 8.74 -5.73 1.82
CA TYR A 28 9.22 -4.39 1.51
C TYR A 28 9.95 -4.40 0.20
N TYR A 29 9.47 -3.58 -0.75
CA TYR A 29 10.00 -3.50 -2.10
C TYR A 29 10.57 -2.11 -2.38
N ARG A 30 11.66 -2.05 -3.16
CA ARG A 30 12.10 -0.80 -3.76
C ARG A 30 11.44 -0.66 -5.13
N ILE A 31 11.15 0.58 -5.49
CA ILE A 31 10.54 0.91 -6.78
C ILE A 31 11.64 1.39 -7.71
N PHE A 32 11.86 0.65 -8.80
CA PHE A 32 12.87 0.95 -9.80
C PHE A 32 12.22 1.35 -11.12
N LEU A 33 12.78 2.37 -11.76
CA LEU A 33 12.51 2.62 -13.17
C LEU A 33 13.42 1.70 -14.00
N TYR A 34 13.06 1.49 -15.26
CA TYR A 34 13.84 0.58 -16.10
C TYR A 34 15.21 1.16 -16.51
N ASN A 35 15.47 2.44 -16.22
CA ASN A 35 16.80 3.02 -16.38
C ASN A 35 17.72 2.76 -15.17
N GLY A 36 17.23 2.07 -14.15
CA GLY A 36 17.98 1.75 -12.95
C GLY A 36 17.80 2.70 -11.79
N GLU A 37 17.09 3.81 -11.97
CA GLU A 37 16.81 4.74 -10.87
C GLU A 37 15.86 4.15 -9.84
N VAL A 38 16.18 4.36 -8.56
CA VAL A 38 15.28 4.02 -7.46
C VAL A 38 14.48 5.28 -7.12
N VAL A 39 13.16 5.20 -7.22
CA VAL A 39 12.28 6.36 -7.01
C VAL A 39 11.46 6.30 -5.73
N GLY A 40 11.52 5.18 -5.01
CA GLY A 40 10.79 5.03 -3.76
C GLY A 40 10.74 3.60 -3.27
N ARG A 41 9.82 3.38 -2.37
CA ARG A 41 9.59 2.05 -1.81
C ARG A 41 8.10 1.84 -1.58
N ILE A 42 7.70 0.57 -1.52
CA ILE A 42 6.32 0.18 -1.28
C ILE A 42 6.31 -1.10 -0.47
N GLU A 43 5.33 -1.24 0.39
CA GLU A 43 5.24 -2.40 1.27
C GLU A 43 3.83 -2.98 1.28
N LEU A 44 3.74 -4.27 1.55
CA LEU A 44 2.48 -5.01 1.65
C LEU A 44 2.44 -5.77 2.97
N HIS A 45 1.36 -5.57 3.71
CA HIS A 45 1.06 -6.29 4.95
C HIS A 45 -0.26 -7.01 4.75
N PRO A 46 -0.26 -8.34 4.56
CA PRO A 46 -1.48 -9.07 4.21
C PRO A 46 -2.44 -9.31 5.38
N ASN A 47 -2.16 -8.78 6.56
CA ASN A 47 -3.02 -8.95 7.72
C ASN A 47 -4.36 -8.24 7.52
N ASP A 48 -5.46 -8.98 7.64
CA ASP A 48 -6.83 -8.46 7.48
C ASP A 48 -7.58 -8.37 8.82
N SER A 49 -6.90 -8.58 9.94
CA SER A 49 -7.51 -8.48 11.27
C SER A 49 -7.95 -7.04 11.55
N SER A 50 -9.16 -6.87 12.09
CA SER A 50 -9.67 -5.56 12.50
C SER A 50 -8.82 -4.93 13.60
N GLU A 51 -8.03 -5.73 14.33
CA GLU A 51 -7.11 -5.25 15.35
C GLU A 51 -6.04 -4.32 14.78
N TYR A 52 -5.70 -4.49 13.50
CA TYR A 52 -4.65 -3.71 12.84
C TYR A 52 -5.20 -2.80 11.75
N ILE A 53 -6.48 -2.46 11.83
CA ILE A 53 -7.14 -1.67 10.77
C ILE A 53 -6.46 -0.32 10.50
N THR A 54 -5.91 0.31 11.54
CA THR A 54 -5.26 1.61 11.42
C THR A 54 -3.88 1.54 10.77
N GLU A 55 -3.32 0.35 10.59
CA GLU A 55 -2.00 0.18 10.00
C GLU A 55 -2.06 -0.09 8.50
N GLY A 56 -3.23 -0.47 7.99
CA GLY A 56 -3.44 -0.72 6.56
C GLY A 56 -2.74 -1.95 6.04
N ASN A 57 -2.98 -2.25 4.76
CA ASN A 57 -2.33 -3.36 4.07
C ASN A 57 -1.19 -2.90 3.15
N ILE A 58 -1.23 -1.65 2.70
CA ILE A 58 -0.24 -1.13 1.75
C ILE A 58 0.29 0.22 2.24
N GLY A 59 1.59 0.41 2.11
CA GLY A 59 2.23 1.68 2.39
C GLY A 59 3.25 1.97 1.31
N TYR A 60 3.50 3.26 1.02
CA TYR A 60 4.48 3.64 0.02
C TYR A 60 5.11 5.00 0.35
N LEU A 61 6.29 5.21 -0.20
CA LEU A 61 6.99 6.49 -0.14
C LEU A 61 7.67 6.71 -1.48
N ILE A 62 7.33 7.82 -2.14
CA ILE A 62 8.06 8.28 -3.33
C ILE A 62 9.02 9.36 -2.89
N TYR A 63 10.28 9.26 -3.32
CA TYR A 63 11.29 10.25 -2.92
C TYR A 63 10.91 11.64 -3.45
N PRO A 64 11.19 12.70 -2.67
CA PRO A 64 10.69 14.05 -3.00
C PRO A 64 10.97 14.53 -4.43
N LEU A 65 12.16 14.24 -4.96
CA LEU A 65 12.52 14.68 -6.31
C LEU A 65 11.85 13.86 -7.41
N ASP A 66 11.23 12.74 -7.05
CA ASP A 66 10.60 11.83 -8.02
C ASP A 66 9.08 11.90 -8.01
N ARG A 67 8.51 12.81 -7.23
CA ARG A 67 7.06 12.98 -7.12
C ARG A 67 6.47 13.66 -8.34
N GLY A 68 5.16 13.49 -8.54
CA GLY A 68 4.45 14.13 -9.63
C GLY A 68 4.46 13.36 -10.94
N HIS A 69 4.87 12.10 -10.93
CA HIS A 69 4.94 11.24 -12.13
C HIS A 69 3.99 10.05 -12.10
N GLY A 70 3.17 9.91 -11.05
CA GLY A 70 2.24 8.80 -10.92
C GLY A 70 2.88 7.49 -10.48
N TYR A 71 4.08 7.52 -9.94
CA TYR A 71 4.78 6.29 -9.52
C TYR A 71 4.09 5.58 -8.36
N ALA A 72 3.53 6.32 -7.41
CA ALA A 72 2.81 5.71 -6.28
C ALA A 72 1.60 4.91 -6.77
N LYS A 73 0.86 5.47 -7.71
CA LYS A 73 -0.31 4.79 -8.29
C LYS A 73 0.11 3.55 -9.05
N GLU A 74 1.11 3.67 -9.94
CA GLU A 74 1.55 2.54 -10.75
C GLU A 74 2.15 1.42 -9.89
N ALA A 75 3.01 1.76 -8.94
CA ALA A 75 3.60 0.78 -8.03
C ALA A 75 2.51 0.07 -7.23
N SER A 76 1.50 0.81 -6.77
CA SER A 76 0.38 0.22 -6.05
C SER A 76 -0.42 -0.73 -6.95
N GLU A 77 -0.71 -0.34 -8.19
CA GLU A 77 -1.41 -1.21 -9.13
C GLU A 77 -0.67 -2.52 -9.36
N VAL A 78 0.64 -2.46 -9.54
CA VAL A 78 1.49 -3.64 -9.73
C VAL A 78 1.42 -4.54 -8.50
N LEU A 79 1.57 -3.98 -7.32
CA LEU A 79 1.58 -4.74 -6.08
C LEU A 79 0.21 -5.33 -5.77
N LEU A 80 -0.87 -4.57 -6.00
CA LEU A 80 -2.23 -5.04 -5.76
C LEU A 80 -2.61 -6.17 -6.71
N LYS A 81 -2.20 -6.11 -7.96
CA LYS A 81 -2.43 -7.21 -8.89
C LYS A 81 -1.74 -8.49 -8.42
N TYR A 82 -0.51 -8.37 -7.94
CA TYR A 82 0.21 -9.49 -7.37
C TYR A 82 -0.50 -10.05 -6.12
N ALA A 83 -0.96 -9.15 -5.24
CA ALA A 83 -1.67 -9.56 -4.03
C ALA A 83 -2.95 -10.33 -4.36
N TYR A 84 -3.69 -9.88 -5.36
CA TYR A 84 -4.90 -10.58 -5.81
C TYR A 84 -4.58 -11.92 -6.45
N ASP A 85 -3.68 -11.92 -7.43
CA ASP A 85 -3.41 -13.12 -8.25
C ASP A 85 -2.69 -14.22 -7.49
N TYR A 86 -1.76 -13.87 -6.61
CA TYR A 86 -0.89 -14.87 -5.97
C TYR A 86 -1.11 -15.04 -4.48
N LEU A 87 -1.65 -14.03 -3.79
CA LEU A 87 -1.90 -14.11 -2.36
C LEU A 87 -3.39 -14.28 -2.03
N GLY A 88 -4.25 -14.17 -3.03
CA GLY A 88 -5.69 -14.33 -2.83
C GLY A 88 -6.35 -13.21 -2.05
N MET A 89 -5.72 -12.05 -1.95
CA MET A 89 -6.29 -10.90 -1.25
C MET A 89 -7.41 -10.28 -2.08
N LYS A 90 -8.56 -10.09 -1.48
CA LYS A 90 -9.73 -9.52 -2.17
C LYS A 90 -10.00 -8.08 -1.79
N ASN A 91 -9.57 -7.69 -0.60
CA ASN A 91 -9.77 -6.34 -0.07
C ASN A 91 -8.45 -5.80 0.45
N ILE A 92 -8.19 -4.54 0.15
CA ILE A 92 -6.99 -3.84 0.61
C ILE A 92 -7.40 -2.62 1.39
N ARG A 93 -6.92 -2.51 2.63
CA ARG A 93 -7.08 -1.30 3.43
C ARG A 93 -5.92 -0.35 3.12
N VAL A 94 -6.27 0.90 2.86
CA VAL A 94 -5.29 1.97 2.72
C VAL A 94 -5.61 3.01 3.78
N THR A 95 -4.61 3.36 4.58
CA THR A 95 -4.80 4.35 5.64
C THR A 95 -3.91 5.55 5.40
N MET A 96 -4.36 6.71 5.86
CA MET A 96 -3.62 7.95 5.69
C MET A 96 -4.04 8.96 6.73
N LEU A 97 -3.20 9.96 6.98
CA LEU A 97 -3.57 11.09 7.81
C LEU A 97 -4.71 11.87 7.13
N PRO A 98 -5.63 12.46 7.92
CA PRO A 98 -6.78 13.17 7.36
C PRO A 98 -6.45 14.29 6.39
N ASN A 99 -5.28 14.91 6.54
CA ASN A 99 -4.85 16.01 5.66
C ASN A 99 -3.94 15.56 4.50
N ASN A 100 -3.76 14.27 4.32
CA ASN A 100 -2.90 13.76 3.24
C ASN A 100 -3.71 13.62 1.94
N GLU A 101 -3.87 14.74 1.23
CA GLU A 101 -4.64 14.77 -0.01
C GLU A 101 -4.04 13.90 -1.11
N ALA A 102 -2.71 13.81 -1.18
CA ALA A 102 -2.04 13.00 -2.18
C ALA A 102 -2.39 11.52 -2.02
N SER A 103 -2.37 11.00 -0.79
CA SER A 103 -2.73 9.60 -0.52
C SER A 103 -4.21 9.33 -0.76
N LYS A 104 -5.09 10.28 -0.44
CA LYS A 104 -6.52 10.15 -0.77
C LYS A 104 -6.70 10.00 -2.28
N HIS A 105 -6.01 10.83 -3.05
CA HIS A 105 -6.09 10.81 -4.50
C HIS A 105 -5.64 9.47 -5.08
N VAL A 106 -4.53 8.94 -4.58
CA VAL A 106 -4.04 7.63 -5.00
C VAL A 106 -5.07 6.54 -4.67
N ALA A 107 -5.56 6.51 -3.43
CA ALA A 107 -6.55 5.51 -3.02
C ALA A 107 -7.80 5.55 -3.90
N GLU A 108 -8.32 6.75 -4.14
CA GLU A 108 -9.51 6.92 -4.99
C GLU A 108 -9.24 6.52 -6.44
N SER A 109 -8.06 6.87 -6.96
CA SER A 109 -7.68 6.50 -8.33
C SER A 109 -7.54 4.99 -8.52
N LEU A 110 -7.31 4.26 -7.43
CA LEU A 110 -7.25 2.79 -7.44
C LEU A 110 -8.62 2.15 -7.20
N GLY A 111 -9.67 2.96 -7.14
CA GLY A 111 -11.03 2.47 -6.90
C GLY A 111 -11.37 2.30 -5.43
N GLY A 112 -10.61 2.91 -4.55
CA GLY A 112 -10.86 2.85 -3.12
C GLY A 112 -12.06 3.69 -2.71
N THR A 113 -12.78 3.21 -1.71
CA THR A 113 -13.90 3.93 -1.11
C THR A 113 -13.60 4.23 0.34
N TYR A 114 -14.01 5.42 0.79
CA TYR A 114 -13.84 5.83 2.18
C TYR A 114 -14.74 4.98 3.08
N ILE A 115 -14.17 4.45 4.16
CA ILE A 115 -14.90 3.62 5.12
C ILE A 115 -15.14 4.39 6.42
N GLU A 116 -14.07 4.88 7.07
CA GLU A 116 -14.19 5.51 8.36
C GLU A 116 -12.93 6.28 8.77
N TYR A 117 -13.09 7.13 9.77
CA TYR A 117 -11.97 7.67 10.54
C TYR A 117 -11.78 6.76 11.76
N ALA A 118 -10.63 6.12 11.85
CA ALA A 118 -10.34 5.18 12.93
C ALA A 118 -9.27 5.75 13.86
N LYS A 119 -9.58 5.77 15.16
CA LYS A 119 -8.59 6.17 16.19
C LYS A 119 -7.58 5.06 16.36
N VAL A 120 -6.32 5.45 16.55
CA VAL A 120 -5.23 4.49 16.75
C VAL A 120 -5.37 3.85 18.13
N PRO A 121 -5.48 2.52 18.21
CA PRO A 121 -5.62 1.82 19.48
C PRO A 121 -4.30 1.74 20.24
N LYS A 122 -4.40 1.51 21.56
CA LYS A 122 -3.23 1.49 22.44
C LYS A 122 -2.19 0.44 22.09
N HIS A 123 -2.60 -0.67 21.47
CA HIS A 123 -1.67 -1.72 21.10
C HIS A 123 -0.91 -1.44 19.79
N SER A 124 -1.30 -0.41 19.05
CA SER A 124 -0.64 -0.07 17.81
C SER A 124 0.68 0.65 18.05
N LYS A 125 1.67 0.38 17.19
CA LYS A 125 2.94 1.10 17.20
C LYS A 125 2.79 2.60 16.90
N LEU A 126 1.65 2.98 16.31
CA LEU A 126 1.35 4.37 15.98
C LEU A 126 0.77 5.15 17.17
N TYR A 127 0.42 4.46 18.26
CA TYR A 127 -0.20 5.08 19.41
C TYR A 127 0.72 6.13 20.04
N GLY A 128 0.15 7.29 20.33
CA GLY A 128 0.90 8.41 20.91
C GLY A 128 1.56 9.30 19.87
N THR A 129 1.73 8.83 18.64
CA THR A 129 2.32 9.60 17.54
C THR A 129 1.24 10.13 16.60
N ILE A 130 0.25 9.29 16.31
CA ILE A 130 -0.86 9.61 15.42
C ILE A 130 -2.16 9.36 16.17
N GLU A 131 -3.07 10.33 16.16
CA GLU A 131 -4.36 10.20 16.84
C GLU A 131 -5.28 9.24 16.10
N GLY A 132 -5.39 9.39 14.79
CA GLY A 132 -6.24 8.55 13.98
C GLY A 132 -5.97 8.73 12.50
N VAL A 133 -6.57 7.86 11.70
CA VAL A 133 -6.36 7.81 10.26
C VAL A 133 -7.68 7.65 9.52
N LEU A 134 -7.70 8.11 8.28
CA LEU A 134 -8.77 7.75 7.36
C LEU A 134 -8.50 6.35 6.83
N VAL A 135 -9.55 5.54 6.74
CA VAL A 135 -9.47 4.17 6.23
C VAL A 135 -10.25 4.09 4.94
N TYR A 136 -9.57 3.64 3.88
CA TYR A 136 -10.18 3.37 2.59
C TYR A 136 -10.11 1.87 2.31
N ASN A 137 -11.07 1.35 1.56
CA ASN A 137 -11.06 -0.03 1.11
C ASN A 137 -11.02 -0.08 -0.41
N ILE A 138 -10.10 -0.89 -0.94
CA ILE A 138 -10.05 -1.19 -2.37
C ILE A 138 -10.55 -2.62 -2.54
N ASP A 139 -11.65 -2.79 -3.27
CA ASP A 139 -12.22 -4.09 -3.57
C ASP A 139 -11.59 -4.61 -4.86
N LEU A 140 -10.63 -5.52 -4.73
CA LEU A 140 -9.90 -6.08 -5.87
C LEU A 140 -10.78 -7.01 -6.69
N GLU A 141 -11.79 -7.61 -6.08
CA GLU A 141 -12.70 -8.51 -6.76
C GLU A 141 -13.54 -7.76 -7.79
N SER A 142 -14.04 -6.58 -7.44
CA SER A 142 -14.85 -5.76 -8.38
C SER A 142 -14.02 -5.23 -9.54
N LYS A 143 -12.70 -5.15 -9.39
CA LYS A 143 -11.78 -4.66 -10.43
C LYS A 143 -11.35 -5.73 -11.41
N LYS A 144 -11.59 -7.00 -11.11
CA LYS A 144 -11.14 -8.13 -11.93
C LYS A 144 -11.58 -8.02 -13.39
N GLY A 145 -12.82 -7.57 -13.63
CA GLY A 145 -13.34 -7.41 -14.97
C GLY A 145 -12.96 -6.11 -15.66
N LYS A 146 -12.12 -5.29 -15.04
CA LYS A 146 -11.76 -3.94 -15.49
C LYS A 146 -10.26 -3.79 -15.76
N SER A 147 -9.61 -4.80 -16.26
CA SER A 147 -8.20 -4.74 -16.64
C SER A 147 -7.22 -4.50 -15.50
N LEU A 148 -7.35 -5.28 -14.48
CA LEU A 148 -6.24 -5.34 -13.53
C LEU A 148 -5.01 -5.91 -14.23
#